data_094af49f39468e6610174c6803a5558e
#
_entry.id   094af49f39468e6610174c6803a5558e
#
_cell.length_a   1.000
_cell.length_b   1.000
_cell.length_c   1.000
_cell.angle_alpha   90.00
_cell.angle_beta   90.00
_cell.angle_gamma   90.00
#
_symmetry.space_group_name_H-M   'P 1'
#
loop_
_entity.id
_entity.type
_entity.pdbx_description
1 polymer ?
#
loop_
_entity_poly.entity_id
_entity_poly.type
_entity_poly.pdbx_seq_one_letter_code
_entity_poly.pdbx_strand_id
1 'polypeptide(L)'
;MNGGLMYGFRDARRIIGDSVAAAIAAASLLLIGIAGALERPVTRALGSGQSEPSLIEAATFGIVLPLASYALSARVDGTRDDLMSAYWARHGSSRRLYALGRIGFCAALGALLMLASTALAFALSRAIFSESAAHGVLAFAGVSAVAALGALSYAACFGLAQLLGGGLGRAAFLVADWLLGSGAGLAALPWPRAHLRSLLGGPAVASMSPYQAALFLLCLTLTGALLCVRRVPP
;
A
#
# COMPACT_ATOMS: atom_id res chain seq x y z
N MET A 1 -15.93 -19.34 -15.76
CA MET A 1 -14.70 -18.55 -15.89
C MET A 1 -14.29 -17.79 -14.61
N ASN A 2 -15.18 -17.46 -13.71
CA ASN A 2 -14.86 -16.64 -12.52
C ASN A 2 -14.41 -17.42 -11.26
N GLY A 3 -14.34 -18.75 -11.31
CA GLY A 3 -14.04 -19.56 -10.14
C GLY A 3 -12.65 -19.31 -9.54
N GLY A 4 -11.61 -19.27 -10.37
CA GLY A 4 -10.23 -19.10 -9.90
C GLY A 4 -9.98 -17.80 -9.12
N LEU A 5 -10.50 -16.69 -9.59
CA LEU A 5 -10.37 -15.39 -8.93
C LEU A 5 -11.06 -15.40 -7.55
N MET A 6 -12.26 -15.95 -7.48
CA MET A 6 -13.04 -16.03 -6.25
C MET A 6 -12.42 -16.99 -5.22
N TYR A 7 -11.83 -18.10 -5.70
CA TYR A 7 -11.09 -19.02 -4.84
C TYR A 7 -9.82 -18.40 -4.28
N GLY A 8 -9.04 -17.70 -5.11
CA GLY A 8 -7.84 -16.98 -4.63
C GLY A 8 -8.18 -15.94 -3.57
N PHE A 9 -9.26 -15.18 -3.77
CA PHE A 9 -9.75 -14.21 -2.81
C PHE A 9 -10.19 -14.85 -1.48
N ARG A 10 -10.99 -15.94 -1.54
CA ARG A 10 -11.45 -16.66 -0.35
C ARG A 10 -10.32 -17.31 0.43
N ASP A 11 -9.34 -17.86 -0.29
CA ASP A 11 -8.19 -18.50 0.33
C ASP A 11 -7.31 -17.48 1.06
N ALA A 12 -7.02 -16.34 0.43
CA ALA A 12 -6.30 -15.25 1.06
C ALA A 12 -7.01 -14.74 2.33
N ARG A 13 -8.35 -14.63 2.30
CA ARG A 13 -9.14 -14.27 3.47
C ARG A 13 -9.00 -15.27 4.60
N ARG A 14 -9.02 -16.58 4.28
CA ARG A 14 -8.83 -17.65 5.29
C ARG A 14 -7.43 -17.61 5.91
N ILE A 15 -6.40 -17.38 5.09
CA ILE A 15 -5.00 -17.36 5.54
C ILE A 15 -4.74 -16.16 6.46
N ILE A 16 -5.23 -14.99 6.12
CA ILE A 16 -5.06 -13.80 6.95
C ILE A 16 -5.84 -13.95 8.26
N GLY A 17 -7.06 -14.46 8.19
CA GLY A 17 -7.94 -14.57 9.36
C GLY A 17 -8.26 -13.22 9.99
N ASP A 18 -9.31 -13.20 10.80
CA ASP A 18 -9.78 -11.94 11.42
C ASP A 18 -8.79 -11.41 12.47
N SER A 19 -8.12 -12.29 13.21
CA SER A 19 -7.16 -11.91 14.25
C SER A 19 -5.90 -11.23 13.69
N VAL A 20 -5.38 -11.72 12.57
CA VAL A 20 -4.20 -11.12 11.92
C VAL A 20 -4.55 -9.79 11.27
N ALA A 21 -5.70 -9.72 10.58
CA ALA A 21 -6.20 -8.47 10.03
C ALA A 21 -6.41 -7.42 11.12
N ALA A 22 -7.04 -7.81 12.24
CA ALA A 22 -7.23 -6.94 13.40
C ALA A 22 -5.90 -6.49 14.02
N ALA A 23 -4.91 -7.36 14.13
CA ALA A 23 -3.60 -7.01 14.66
C ALA A 23 -2.86 -5.99 13.77
N ILE A 24 -2.89 -6.18 12.45
CA ILE A 24 -2.30 -5.23 11.49
C ILE A 24 -3.05 -3.88 11.58
N ALA A 25 -4.37 -3.90 11.64
CA ALA A 25 -5.18 -2.70 11.79
C ALA A 25 -4.86 -1.96 13.10
N ALA A 26 -4.84 -2.66 14.23
CA ALA A 26 -4.53 -2.09 15.52
C ALA A 26 -3.12 -1.47 15.57
N ALA A 27 -2.11 -2.16 15.04
CA ALA A 27 -0.75 -1.64 14.95
C ALA A 27 -0.68 -0.39 14.06
N SER A 28 -1.38 -0.38 12.92
CA SER A 28 -1.45 0.75 12.01
C SER A 28 -2.10 1.98 12.67
N LEU A 29 -3.24 1.78 13.32
CA LEU A 29 -3.96 2.85 14.01
C LEU A 29 -3.17 3.38 15.22
N LEU A 30 -2.48 2.49 15.95
CA LEU A 30 -1.59 2.88 17.05
C LEU A 30 -0.45 3.77 16.57
N LEU A 31 0.23 3.41 15.48
CA LEU A 31 1.32 4.21 14.90
C LEU A 31 0.84 5.61 14.48
N ILE A 32 -0.33 5.70 13.87
CA ILE A 32 -0.92 6.99 13.48
C ILE A 32 -1.32 7.80 14.73
N GLY A 33 -1.86 7.14 15.74
CA GLY A 33 -2.18 7.77 17.03
C GLY A 33 -0.95 8.37 17.71
N ILE A 34 0.16 7.61 17.73
CA ILE A 34 1.45 8.09 18.26
C ILE A 34 1.96 9.29 17.43
N ALA A 35 1.94 9.20 16.10
CA ALA A 35 2.34 10.31 15.23
C ALA A 35 1.50 11.56 15.51
N GLY A 36 0.18 11.42 15.66
CA GLY A 36 -0.70 12.52 16.02
C GLY A 36 -0.42 13.13 17.39
N ALA A 37 -0.10 12.30 18.37
CA ALA A 37 0.30 12.80 19.71
C ALA A 37 1.62 13.58 19.68
N LEU A 38 2.55 13.18 18.81
CA LEU A 38 3.86 13.82 18.65
C LEU A 38 3.84 15.04 17.72
N GLU A 39 2.81 15.22 16.91
CA GLU A 39 2.73 16.30 15.91
C GLU A 39 2.93 17.68 16.52
N ARG A 40 2.14 18.01 17.56
CA ARG A 40 2.24 19.32 18.24
C ARG A 40 3.58 19.62 18.89
N PRO A 41 4.14 18.73 19.72
CA PRO A 41 5.43 19.00 20.36
C PRO A 41 6.58 19.11 19.34
N VAL A 42 6.56 18.29 18.29
CA VAL A 42 7.62 18.30 17.25
C VAL A 42 7.53 19.55 16.39
N THR A 43 6.33 19.94 15.93
CA THR A 43 6.14 21.19 15.15
C THR A 43 6.57 22.42 15.95
N ARG A 44 6.32 22.47 17.24
CA ARG A 44 6.77 23.56 18.12
C ARG A 44 8.29 23.56 18.30
N ALA A 45 8.91 22.39 18.45
CA ALA A 45 10.35 22.26 18.66
C ALA A 45 11.16 22.61 17.42
N LEU A 46 10.68 22.25 16.22
CA LEU A 46 11.39 22.47 14.97
C LEU A 46 11.16 23.86 14.37
N GLY A 47 10.16 24.61 14.84
CA GLY A 47 9.82 25.94 14.28
C GLY A 47 9.49 25.88 12.79
N SER A 48 9.09 24.72 12.30
CA SER A 48 8.93 24.42 10.88
C SER A 48 7.80 25.25 10.28
N GLY A 49 8.14 26.04 9.26
CA GLY A 49 7.16 26.67 8.39
C GLY A 49 6.33 25.62 7.65
N GLN A 50 5.16 26.00 7.18
CA GLN A 50 4.06 25.17 6.62
C GLN A 50 4.39 24.27 5.42
N SER A 51 5.64 24.00 5.07
CA SER A 51 6.05 23.28 3.85
C SER A 51 6.51 21.84 4.05
N GLU A 52 6.60 21.35 5.28
CA GLU A 52 6.98 19.95 5.52
C GLU A 52 5.74 19.06 5.70
N PRO A 53 5.76 17.82 5.15
CA PRO A 53 4.67 16.88 5.35
C PRO A 53 4.47 16.63 6.85
N SER A 54 3.22 16.61 7.30
CA SER A 54 2.90 16.36 8.69
C SER A 54 3.43 15.00 9.14
N LEU A 55 3.77 14.85 10.43
CA LEU A 55 4.20 13.56 10.99
C LEU A 55 3.13 12.48 10.77
N ILE A 56 1.85 12.86 10.80
CA ILE A 56 0.72 11.97 10.55
C ILE A 56 0.78 11.45 9.11
N GLU A 57 1.02 12.32 8.13
CA GLU A 57 1.15 11.92 6.73
C GLU A 57 2.40 11.05 6.50
N ALA A 58 3.54 11.48 7.06
CA ALA A 58 4.78 10.71 6.99
C ALA A 58 4.64 9.32 7.60
N ALA A 59 3.95 9.18 8.74
CA ALA A 59 3.67 7.90 9.37
C ALA A 59 2.70 7.07 8.52
N THR A 60 1.63 7.66 8.01
CA THR A 60 0.59 6.95 7.26
C THR A 60 1.13 6.39 5.95
N PHE A 61 1.77 7.22 5.12
CA PHE A 61 2.23 6.84 3.79
C PHE A 61 3.67 6.33 3.77
N GLY A 62 4.52 6.79 4.69
CA GLY A 62 5.92 6.40 4.76
C GLY A 62 6.16 5.11 5.54
N ILE A 63 5.32 4.77 6.49
CA ILE A 63 5.50 3.62 7.38
C ILE A 63 4.34 2.65 7.30
N VAL A 64 3.13 3.10 7.62
CA VAL A 64 1.96 2.23 7.77
C VAL A 64 1.60 1.54 6.45
N LEU A 65 1.47 2.29 5.38
CA LEU A 65 1.08 1.74 4.07
C LEU A 65 2.05 0.65 3.56
N PRO A 66 3.37 0.89 3.45
CA PRO A 66 4.28 -0.16 2.96
C PRO A 66 4.39 -1.34 3.92
N LEU A 67 4.43 -1.12 5.24
CA LEU A 67 4.54 -2.22 6.21
C LEU A 67 3.26 -3.06 6.30
N ALA A 68 2.09 -2.44 6.30
CA ALA A 68 0.82 -3.17 6.28
C ALA A 68 0.67 -4.00 4.99
N SER A 69 1.00 -3.41 3.85
CA SER A 69 0.96 -4.12 2.56
C SER A 69 1.98 -5.27 2.51
N TYR A 70 3.18 -5.06 3.07
CA TYR A 70 4.18 -6.12 3.23
C TYR A 70 3.66 -7.26 4.12
N ALA A 71 3.11 -6.94 5.29
CA ALA A 71 2.60 -7.93 6.23
C ALA A 71 1.45 -8.75 5.64
N LEU A 72 0.51 -8.09 4.93
CA LEU A 72 -0.58 -8.76 4.24
C LEU A 72 -0.06 -9.70 3.15
N SER A 73 0.84 -9.24 2.29
CA SER A 73 1.43 -10.08 1.24
C SER A 73 2.25 -11.22 1.81
N ALA A 74 3.04 -10.97 2.87
CA ALA A 74 3.85 -11.97 3.52
C ALA A 74 3.03 -13.12 4.11
N ARG A 75 1.87 -12.82 4.65
CA ARG A 75 0.94 -13.85 5.17
C ARG A 75 0.29 -14.65 4.07
N VAL A 76 -0.17 -14.00 3.02
CA VAL A 76 -0.86 -14.65 1.92
C VAL A 76 0.09 -15.55 1.13
N ASP A 77 1.32 -15.13 0.91
CA ASP A 77 2.28 -15.84 0.05
C ASP A 77 3.19 -16.83 0.82
N GLY A 78 3.19 -16.79 2.14
CA GLY A 78 4.16 -17.52 2.98
C GLY A 78 3.92 -19.01 3.16
N THR A 79 2.76 -19.56 2.75
CA THR A 79 2.39 -20.88 3.24
C THR A 79 1.59 -21.73 2.27
N ARG A 80 2.09 -22.49 1.40
CA ARG A 80 1.36 -23.50 0.59
C ARG A 80 0.92 -23.08 -0.82
N ASP A 81 1.54 -22.08 -1.40
CA ASP A 81 1.13 -21.61 -2.74
C ASP A 81 1.13 -22.69 -3.81
N ASP A 82 2.16 -23.52 -3.85
CA ASP A 82 2.29 -24.54 -4.89
C ASP A 82 1.26 -25.65 -4.76
N LEU A 83 0.93 -26.05 -3.53
CA LEU A 83 -0.03 -27.13 -3.29
C LEU A 83 -1.47 -26.68 -3.58
N MET A 84 -1.86 -25.49 -3.12
CA MET A 84 -3.20 -24.97 -3.33
C MET A 84 -3.43 -24.54 -4.76
N SER A 85 -2.46 -23.92 -5.41
CA SER A 85 -2.57 -23.56 -6.82
C SER A 85 -2.65 -24.81 -7.70
N ALA A 86 -1.89 -25.87 -7.38
CA ALA A 86 -1.96 -27.16 -8.08
C ALA A 86 -3.29 -27.87 -7.84
N TYR A 87 -3.84 -27.80 -6.62
CA TYR A 87 -5.16 -28.35 -6.30
C TYR A 87 -6.25 -27.71 -7.18
N TRP A 88 -6.30 -26.36 -7.21
CA TRP A 88 -7.31 -25.65 -8.00
C TRP A 88 -7.13 -25.82 -9.51
N ALA A 89 -5.89 -25.95 -9.99
CA ALA A 89 -5.62 -26.25 -11.40
C ALA A 89 -6.19 -27.63 -11.79
N ARG A 90 -6.07 -28.63 -10.93
CA ARG A 90 -6.67 -29.97 -11.16
C ARG A 90 -8.21 -29.92 -11.23
N HIS A 91 -8.83 -28.91 -10.63
CA HIS A 91 -10.28 -28.69 -10.66
C HIS A 91 -10.71 -27.68 -11.74
N GLY A 92 -9.91 -27.50 -12.80
CA GLY A 92 -10.26 -26.66 -13.94
C GLY A 92 -10.19 -25.16 -13.70
N SER A 93 -9.59 -24.70 -12.59
CA SER A 93 -9.41 -23.27 -12.31
C SER A 93 -8.02 -22.80 -12.77
N SER A 94 -7.99 -21.65 -13.44
CA SER A 94 -6.72 -21.05 -13.88
C SER A 94 -5.89 -20.59 -12.67
N ARG A 95 -4.64 -21.07 -12.56
CA ARG A 95 -3.68 -20.62 -11.54
C ARG A 95 -3.45 -19.10 -11.60
N ARG A 96 -3.51 -18.53 -12.80
CA ARG A 96 -3.36 -17.09 -13.02
C ARG A 96 -4.48 -16.28 -12.38
N LEU A 97 -5.73 -16.75 -12.53
CA LEU A 97 -6.89 -16.11 -11.88
C LEU A 97 -6.86 -16.28 -10.37
N TYR A 98 -6.36 -17.41 -9.88
CA TYR A 98 -6.16 -17.63 -8.45
C TYR A 98 -5.14 -16.62 -7.88
N ALA A 99 -3.98 -16.44 -8.52
CA ALA A 99 -2.97 -15.47 -8.10
C ALA A 99 -3.51 -14.03 -8.11
N LEU A 100 -4.27 -13.65 -9.15
CA LEU A 100 -4.96 -12.36 -9.21
C LEU A 100 -5.96 -12.17 -8.06
N GLY A 101 -6.69 -13.22 -7.71
CA GLY A 101 -7.63 -13.17 -6.58
C GLY A 101 -6.94 -12.88 -5.25
N ARG A 102 -5.76 -13.45 -5.03
CA ARG A 102 -4.94 -13.21 -3.83
C ARG A 102 -4.39 -11.78 -3.78
N ILE A 103 -3.80 -11.31 -4.88
CA ILE A 103 -3.35 -9.92 -4.99
C ILE A 103 -4.52 -8.96 -4.78
N GLY A 104 -5.66 -9.24 -5.42
CA GLY A 104 -6.87 -8.45 -5.27
C GLY A 104 -7.39 -8.38 -3.83
N PHE A 105 -7.31 -9.49 -3.09
CA PHE A 105 -7.68 -9.49 -1.67
C PHE A 105 -6.73 -8.63 -0.84
N CYS A 106 -5.41 -8.78 -1.01
CA CYS A 106 -4.42 -7.97 -0.31
C CYS A 106 -4.60 -6.48 -0.62
N ALA A 107 -4.86 -6.15 -1.89
CA ALA A 107 -5.13 -4.79 -2.31
C ALA A 107 -6.41 -4.21 -1.69
N ALA A 108 -7.51 -4.97 -1.71
CA ALA A 108 -8.78 -4.54 -1.13
C ALA A 108 -8.69 -4.34 0.39
N LEU A 109 -8.11 -5.31 1.10
CA LEU A 109 -7.92 -5.20 2.55
C LEU A 109 -6.95 -4.08 2.91
N GLY A 110 -5.85 -3.94 2.15
CA GLY A 110 -4.92 -2.82 2.28
C GLY A 110 -5.60 -1.47 2.06
N ALA A 111 -6.43 -1.34 1.01
CA ALA A 111 -7.19 -0.12 0.74
C ALA A 111 -8.18 0.21 1.87
N LEU A 112 -8.92 -0.78 2.39
CA LEU A 112 -9.83 -0.59 3.52
C LEU A 112 -9.08 -0.16 4.78
N LEU A 113 -7.95 -0.78 5.07
CA LEU A 113 -7.10 -0.42 6.19
C LEU A 113 -6.59 1.02 6.06
N MET A 114 -6.16 1.40 4.85
CA MET A 114 -5.68 2.75 4.58
C MET A 114 -6.81 3.79 4.64
N LEU A 115 -8.03 3.45 4.21
CA LEU A 115 -9.19 4.33 4.40
C LEU A 115 -9.48 4.58 5.89
N ALA A 116 -9.44 3.55 6.71
CA ALA A 116 -9.59 3.70 8.17
C ALA A 116 -8.45 4.54 8.77
N SER A 117 -7.22 4.30 8.32
CA SER A 117 -6.03 5.03 8.75
C SER A 117 -6.07 6.50 8.37
N THR A 118 -6.47 6.83 7.15
CA THR A 118 -6.64 8.21 6.69
C THR A 118 -7.79 8.92 7.39
N ALA A 119 -8.89 8.20 7.69
CA ALA A 119 -9.99 8.75 8.47
C ALA A 119 -9.55 9.13 9.89
N LEU A 120 -8.77 8.26 10.55
CA LEU A 120 -8.20 8.56 11.86
C LEU A 120 -7.21 9.73 11.78
N ALA A 121 -6.30 9.71 10.81
CA ALA A 121 -5.33 10.77 10.59
C ALA A 121 -6.03 12.13 10.40
N PHE A 122 -7.09 12.15 9.58
CA PHE A 122 -7.89 13.34 9.34
C PHE A 122 -8.63 13.83 10.61
N ALA A 123 -9.22 12.90 11.37
CA ALA A 123 -9.87 13.25 12.62
C ALA A 123 -8.89 13.84 13.65
N LEU A 124 -7.69 13.26 13.76
CA LEU A 124 -6.62 13.77 14.64
C LEU A 124 -6.14 15.15 14.19
N SER A 125 -5.88 15.33 12.88
CA SER A 125 -5.45 16.63 12.34
C SER A 125 -6.49 17.73 12.63
N ARG A 126 -7.77 17.45 12.46
CA ARG A 126 -8.84 18.41 12.80
C ARG A 126 -8.92 18.73 14.29
N ALA A 127 -8.76 17.74 15.15
CA ALA A 127 -8.72 17.94 16.60
C ALA A 127 -7.49 18.77 17.02
N ILE A 128 -6.40 18.67 16.27
CA ILE A 128 -5.13 19.38 16.55
C ILE A 128 -5.15 20.81 16.01
N PHE A 129 -5.62 21.02 14.78
CA PHE A 129 -5.43 22.29 14.05
C PHE A 129 -6.70 23.12 13.84
N SER A 130 -7.86 22.67 14.28
CA SER A 130 -9.15 23.41 14.22
C SER A 130 -9.51 23.95 12.82
N GLU A 131 -9.22 23.20 11.77
CA GLU A 131 -9.45 23.64 10.38
C GLU A 131 -10.93 23.65 9.96
N SER A 132 -11.26 24.54 9.00
CA SER A 132 -12.60 24.72 8.43
C SER A 132 -13.09 23.47 7.68
N ALA A 133 -14.37 23.13 7.88
CA ALA A 133 -14.96 21.86 7.42
C ALA A 133 -14.98 21.64 5.89
N ALA A 134 -15.11 22.72 5.09
CA ALA A 134 -15.34 22.60 3.65
C ALA A 134 -14.11 22.13 2.85
N HIS A 135 -12.93 22.62 3.19
CA HIS A 135 -11.67 22.19 2.57
C HIS A 135 -11.27 20.76 2.99
N GLY A 136 -11.69 20.35 4.18
CA GLY A 136 -11.36 19.04 4.73
C GLY A 136 -11.94 17.86 3.96
N VAL A 137 -13.15 17.95 3.40
CA VAL A 137 -13.79 16.81 2.72
C VAL A 137 -13.12 16.52 1.36
N LEU A 138 -12.77 17.53 0.60
CA LEU A 138 -12.07 17.36 -0.68
C LEU A 138 -10.64 16.85 -0.47
N ALA A 139 -9.94 17.38 0.53
CA ALA A 139 -8.62 16.90 0.91
C ALA A 139 -8.68 15.43 1.37
N PHE A 140 -9.66 15.06 2.20
CA PHE A 140 -9.86 13.68 2.64
C PHE A 140 -10.13 12.73 1.47
N ALA A 141 -10.97 13.11 0.51
CA ALA A 141 -11.24 12.30 -0.67
C ALA A 141 -9.99 12.10 -1.52
N GLY A 142 -9.20 13.15 -1.74
CA GLY A 142 -7.94 13.09 -2.47
C GLY A 142 -6.91 12.17 -1.79
N VAL A 143 -6.67 12.37 -0.51
CA VAL A 143 -5.73 11.56 0.29
C VAL A 143 -6.18 10.09 0.34
N SER A 144 -7.49 9.84 0.48
CA SER A 144 -8.04 8.48 0.47
C SER A 144 -7.87 7.79 -0.89
N ALA A 145 -8.03 8.52 -2.00
CA ALA A 145 -7.78 7.99 -3.34
C ALA A 145 -6.31 7.62 -3.54
N VAL A 146 -5.39 8.49 -3.09
CA VAL A 146 -3.94 8.22 -3.12
C VAL A 146 -3.60 7.00 -2.26
N ALA A 147 -4.20 6.88 -1.07
CA ALA A 147 -4.01 5.74 -0.18
C ALA A 147 -4.49 4.41 -0.81
N ALA A 148 -5.65 4.41 -1.45
CA ALA A 148 -6.17 3.24 -2.16
C ALA A 148 -5.28 2.85 -3.35
N LEU A 149 -4.84 3.82 -4.15
CA LEU A 149 -3.91 3.60 -5.25
C LEU A 149 -2.57 3.06 -4.75
N GLY A 150 -2.08 3.58 -3.62
CA GLY A 150 -0.88 3.08 -2.95
C GLY A 150 -1.01 1.62 -2.52
N ALA A 151 -2.12 1.24 -1.88
CA ALA A 151 -2.37 -0.14 -1.46
C ALA A 151 -2.41 -1.11 -2.66
N LEU A 152 -3.05 -0.71 -3.76
CA LEU A 152 -3.06 -1.47 -5.02
C LEU A 152 -1.64 -1.66 -5.58
N SER A 153 -0.86 -0.58 -5.61
CA SER A 153 0.51 -0.60 -6.15
C SER A 153 1.42 -1.49 -5.33
N TYR A 154 1.38 -1.37 -4.01
CA TYR A 154 2.18 -2.23 -3.13
C TYR A 154 1.77 -3.69 -3.21
N ALA A 155 0.46 -4.01 -3.29
CA ALA A 155 0.01 -5.39 -3.44
C ALA A 155 0.56 -6.03 -4.74
N ALA A 156 0.54 -5.29 -5.85
CA ALA A 156 1.10 -5.75 -7.13
C ALA A 156 2.62 -5.89 -7.08
N CYS A 157 3.34 -4.91 -6.52
CA CYS A 157 4.79 -4.91 -6.43
C CYS A 157 5.30 -6.00 -5.47
N PHE A 158 4.69 -6.19 -4.30
CA PHE A 158 5.06 -7.27 -3.39
C PHE A 158 4.74 -8.65 -3.97
N GLY A 159 3.63 -8.81 -4.69
CA GLY A 159 3.33 -10.02 -5.43
C GLY A 159 4.40 -10.34 -6.47
N LEU A 160 4.85 -9.35 -7.24
CA LEU A 160 5.94 -9.51 -8.21
C LEU A 160 7.27 -9.81 -7.51
N ALA A 161 7.61 -9.10 -6.45
CA ALA A 161 8.83 -9.31 -5.67
C ALA A 161 8.89 -10.70 -5.05
N GLN A 162 7.73 -11.24 -4.61
CA GLN A 162 7.60 -12.61 -4.15
C GLN A 162 7.94 -13.62 -5.25
N LEU A 163 7.45 -13.43 -6.46
CA LEU A 163 7.71 -14.32 -7.59
C LEU A 163 9.17 -14.28 -8.07
N LEU A 164 9.87 -13.17 -7.85
CA LEU A 164 11.28 -13.00 -8.24
C LEU A 164 12.27 -13.53 -7.20
N GLY A 165 11.95 -13.43 -5.92
CA GLY A 165 12.90 -13.76 -4.85
C GLY A 165 12.26 -14.27 -3.57
N GLY A 166 11.02 -14.69 -3.57
CA GLY A 166 10.32 -15.18 -2.39
C GLY A 166 10.25 -14.13 -1.27
N GLY A 167 10.33 -14.58 -0.02
CA GLY A 167 10.32 -13.68 1.13
C GLY A 167 11.47 -12.67 1.14
N LEU A 168 12.65 -13.08 0.66
CA LEU A 168 13.80 -12.18 0.52
C LEU A 168 13.54 -11.10 -0.54
N GLY A 169 12.91 -11.45 -1.67
CA GLY A 169 12.55 -10.50 -2.72
C GLY A 169 11.61 -9.40 -2.20
N ARG A 170 10.60 -9.76 -1.39
CA ARG A 170 9.72 -8.78 -0.75
C ARG A 170 10.45 -7.86 0.21
N ALA A 171 11.31 -8.42 1.07
CA ALA A 171 12.09 -7.63 2.01
C ALA A 171 13.05 -6.67 1.28
N ALA A 172 13.74 -7.16 0.24
CA ALA A 172 14.61 -6.35 -0.59
C ALA A 172 13.84 -5.22 -1.29
N PHE A 173 12.63 -5.51 -1.83
CA PHE A 173 11.78 -4.48 -2.42
C PHE A 173 11.38 -3.41 -1.40
N LEU A 174 10.96 -3.80 -0.19
CA LEU A 174 10.59 -2.86 0.86
C LEU A 174 11.76 -1.93 1.24
N VAL A 175 12.95 -2.49 1.43
CA VAL A 175 14.16 -1.71 1.76
C VAL A 175 14.53 -0.78 0.61
N ALA A 176 14.51 -1.28 -0.63
CA ALA A 176 14.81 -0.48 -1.80
C ALA A 176 13.78 0.65 -2.02
N ASP A 177 12.49 0.39 -1.84
CA ASP A 177 11.43 1.41 -1.88
C ASP A 177 11.65 2.49 -0.80
N TRP A 178 12.09 2.11 0.39
CA TRP A 178 12.42 3.07 1.44
C TRP A 178 13.63 3.93 1.11
N LEU A 179 14.70 3.35 0.58
CA LEU A 179 15.95 4.05 0.28
C LEU A 179 15.81 4.87 -1.02
N LEU A 180 15.37 4.26 -2.11
CA LEU A 180 15.35 4.87 -3.43
C LEU A 180 14.06 5.67 -3.68
N GLY A 181 12.92 5.21 -3.16
CA GLY A 181 11.65 5.92 -3.22
C GLY A 181 11.58 7.18 -2.37
N SER A 182 12.57 7.44 -1.54
CA SER A 182 12.71 8.71 -0.81
C SER A 182 13.30 9.83 -1.66
N GLY A 183 13.93 9.51 -2.80
CA GLY A 183 14.51 10.46 -3.73
C GLY A 183 13.48 11.12 -4.66
N ALA A 184 13.95 12.11 -5.44
CA ALA A 184 13.19 12.80 -6.48
C ALA A 184 13.75 12.58 -7.90
N GLY A 185 14.89 11.88 -8.03
CA GLY A 185 15.56 11.63 -9.30
C GLY A 185 14.99 10.43 -10.07
N LEU A 186 15.63 10.10 -11.21
CA LEU A 186 15.24 8.98 -12.07
C LEU A 186 15.27 7.62 -11.35
N ALA A 187 16.17 7.44 -10.38
CA ALA A 187 16.24 6.22 -9.57
C ALA A 187 14.99 5.98 -8.71
N ALA A 188 14.19 7.02 -8.47
CA ALA A 188 12.96 6.95 -7.70
C ALA A 188 11.75 6.48 -8.54
N LEU A 189 11.85 6.48 -9.87
CA LEU A 189 10.76 6.13 -10.79
C LEU A 189 10.13 4.74 -10.53
N PRO A 190 10.89 3.65 -10.31
CA PRO A 190 10.29 2.32 -10.12
C PRO A 190 9.57 2.13 -8.78
N TRP A 191 9.66 3.09 -7.86
CA TRP A 191 9.23 2.92 -6.48
C TRP A 191 7.91 3.62 -6.19
N PRO A 192 6.88 2.89 -5.71
CA PRO A 192 5.57 3.45 -5.40
C PRO A 192 5.63 4.63 -4.43
N ARG A 193 6.49 4.56 -3.42
CA ARG A 193 6.67 5.59 -2.40
C ARG A 193 6.96 6.97 -2.98
N ALA A 194 7.82 7.05 -4.01
CA ALA A 194 8.20 8.31 -4.63
C ALA A 194 6.99 9.02 -5.24
N HIS A 195 6.18 8.28 -5.99
CA HIS A 195 4.97 8.81 -6.62
C HIS A 195 3.89 9.18 -5.61
N LEU A 196 3.71 8.37 -4.56
CA LEU A 196 2.75 8.67 -3.49
C LEU A 196 3.12 9.97 -2.77
N ARG A 197 4.40 10.16 -2.45
CA ARG A 197 4.88 11.43 -1.87
C ARG A 197 4.63 12.62 -2.79
N SER A 198 4.90 12.48 -4.09
CA SER A 198 4.63 13.53 -5.08
C SER A 198 3.13 13.87 -5.16
N LEU A 199 2.25 12.86 -5.09
CA LEU A 199 0.80 13.06 -5.09
C LEU A 199 0.27 13.76 -3.83
N LEU A 200 0.98 13.66 -2.72
CA LEU A 200 0.67 14.33 -1.44
C LEU A 200 1.32 15.72 -1.30
N GLY A 201 1.85 16.28 -2.39
CA GLY A 201 2.46 17.60 -2.38
C GLY A 201 3.95 17.63 -2.05
N GLY A 202 4.58 16.46 -1.92
CA GLY A 202 6.03 16.34 -1.78
C GLY A 202 6.79 16.60 -3.08
N PRO A 203 8.13 16.44 -3.08
CA PRO A 203 8.96 16.72 -4.24
C PRO A 203 8.56 15.87 -5.44
N ALA A 204 8.48 16.51 -6.62
CA ALA A 204 8.13 15.86 -7.87
C ALA A 204 9.20 14.84 -8.27
N VAL A 205 8.77 13.65 -8.67
CA VAL A 205 9.65 12.59 -9.20
C VAL A 205 10.00 12.92 -10.64
N ALA A 206 11.29 13.08 -10.94
CA ALA A 206 11.78 13.40 -12.28
C ALA A 206 11.02 14.56 -12.95
N SER A 207 10.64 15.58 -12.19
CA SER A 207 9.87 16.74 -12.65
C SER A 207 8.47 16.42 -13.21
N MET A 208 7.91 15.28 -12.84
CA MET A 208 6.55 14.88 -13.26
C MET A 208 5.49 15.74 -12.56
N SER A 209 4.44 16.09 -13.30
CA SER A 209 3.22 16.64 -12.70
C SER A 209 2.48 15.58 -11.85
N PRO A 210 1.61 15.96 -10.91
CA PRO A 210 0.83 15.01 -10.11
C PRO A 210 0.02 14.02 -10.99
N TYR A 211 -0.53 14.47 -12.10
CA TYR A 211 -1.26 13.59 -13.04
C TYR A 211 -0.34 12.54 -13.68
N GLN A 212 0.88 12.95 -14.07
CA GLN A 212 1.86 12.03 -14.61
C GLN A 212 2.33 11.02 -13.56
N ALA A 213 2.53 11.44 -12.32
CA ALA A 213 2.87 10.56 -11.21
C ALA A 213 1.75 9.53 -10.93
N ALA A 214 0.48 9.97 -10.94
CA ALA A 214 -0.67 9.07 -10.78
C ALA A 214 -0.77 8.05 -11.92
N LEU A 215 -0.64 8.50 -13.17
CA LEU A 215 -0.67 7.64 -14.34
C LEU A 215 0.49 6.64 -14.34
N PHE A 216 1.69 7.09 -13.98
CA PHE A 216 2.85 6.22 -13.89
C PHE A 216 2.68 5.16 -12.80
N LEU A 217 2.17 5.54 -11.63
CA LEU A 217 1.88 4.61 -10.54
C LEU A 217 0.82 3.57 -10.94
N LEU A 218 -0.19 3.99 -11.72
CA LEU A 218 -1.20 3.08 -12.26
C LEU A 218 -0.58 2.11 -13.29
N CYS A 219 0.27 2.60 -14.18
CA CYS A 219 1.01 1.76 -15.13
C CYS A 219 1.93 0.77 -14.40
N LEU A 220 2.64 1.21 -13.36
CA LEU A 220 3.48 0.35 -12.52
C LEU A 220 2.66 -0.77 -11.87
N THR A 221 1.50 -0.42 -11.33
CA THR A 221 0.55 -1.38 -10.72
C THR A 221 0.07 -2.41 -11.73
N LEU A 222 -0.39 -1.97 -12.89
CA LEU A 222 -0.86 -2.86 -13.96
C LEU A 222 0.26 -3.76 -14.48
N THR A 223 1.45 -3.21 -14.70
CA THR A 223 2.62 -3.96 -15.16
C THR A 223 3.02 -5.00 -14.11
N GLY A 224 3.08 -4.63 -12.83
CA GLY A 224 3.35 -5.56 -11.73
C GLY A 224 2.34 -6.71 -11.69
N ALA A 225 1.05 -6.41 -11.76
CA ALA A 225 -0.01 -7.43 -11.77
C ALA A 225 0.07 -8.34 -13.02
N LEU A 226 0.30 -7.78 -14.21
CA LEU A 226 0.46 -8.55 -15.44
C LEU A 226 1.69 -9.48 -15.41
N LEU A 227 2.81 -8.99 -14.90
CA LEU A 227 4.02 -9.81 -14.74
C LEU A 227 3.81 -10.94 -13.73
N CYS A 228 3.09 -10.67 -12.63
CA CYS A 228 2.68 -11.72 -11.69
C CYS A 228 1.88 -12.82 -12.40
N VAL A 229 0.87 -12.44 -13.19
CA VAL A 229 0.03 -13.40 -13.92
C VAL A 229 0.82 -14.20 -14.96
N ARG A 230 1.76 -13.57 -15.68
CA ARG A 230 2.57 -14.23 -16.69
C ARG A 230 3.59 -15.22 -16.12
N ARG A 231 4.11 -14.94 -14.92
CA ARG A 231 5.09 -15.81 -14.25
C ARG A 231 4.45 -17.04 -13.60
N VAL A 232 3.15 -17.00 -13.30
CA VAL A 232 2.44 -18.19 -12.82
C VAL A 232 2.25 -19.15 -13.99
N PRO A 233 2.72 -20.41 -13.92
CA PRO A 233 2.54 -21.40 -14.97
C PRO A 233 1.03 -21.62 -15.23
N PRO A 234 0.66 -21.97 -16.46
CA PRO A 234 -0.71 -22.22 -16.86
C PRO A 234 -1.38 -23.36 -16.08
#